data_6cc4f61cd2a58b2c20b335507c5deee3
#
_entry.id   6cc4f61cd2a58b2c20b335507c5deee3
#
_cell.length_a   1.000
_cell.length_b   1.000
_cell.length_c   1.000
_cell.angle_alpha   90.00
_cell.angle_beta   90.00
_cell.angle_gamma   90.00
#
_symmetry.space_group_name_H-M   'P 1'
#
loop_
_entity.id
_entity.type
_entity.pdbx_description
1 polymer ?
#
loop_
_entity_poly.entity_id
_entity_poly.type
_entity_poly.pdbx_seq_one_letter_code
_entity_poly.pdbx_strand_id
1 'polypeptide(L)'
;MKLLAAASLAACALAWTGTASAQQAKLCDKPRQMEGFKTCADVAKAEAEGAFVLYSTDPDAGQAKLLAAFNKAFPKIKTNYVRLQAGALYAKLLSERQAKSYLVDVIQLSDMGMILDFQKRDGFTQYISPEMAAFKKEYKSAPEGYWTWGSIIMAGLATNPKVVPTAEAPKKWEDLLDPKWKDGISVKVSNSGLQHGVWYTLKPILGDDYFKKFAEQKPRAFDSYVQQYGRLVDGQDKVIMGAQYSGYLEFKAKGAPLDFVFPATGAPAVPETYGIVADGPHPNAAQLFMDWFLSPIGQKALSEALLLHSPRDDVPPPAGGVPLKEMKLLVPADWTAFEKDRPSFAKQWNRIVGARH
;
A
#
# COMPACT_ATOMS: atom_id res chain seq x y z
N MET A 1 -6.83 -70.99 -49.67
CA MET A 1 -8.05 -70.20 -49.68
C MET A 1 -8.61 -70.13 -48.27
N LYS A 2 -8.36 -69.05 -47.57
CA LYS A 2 -9.13 -68.61 -46.39
C LYS A 2 -8.92 -67.10 -46.24
N LEU A 3 -9.97 -66.33 -46.55
CA LEU A 3 -10.02 -64.88 -46.33
C LEU A 3 -10.14 -64.61 -44.83
N LEU A 4 -9.30 -63.72 -44.31
CA LEU A 4 -9.44 -63.10 -43.00
C LEU A 4 -9.91 -61.65 -43.20
N ALA A 5 -11.11 -61.37 -42.77
CA ALA A 5 -11.67 -60.04 -42.69
C ALA A 5 -11.15 -59.32 -41.45
N ALA A 6 -10.50 -58.19 -41.64
CA ALA A 6 -10.10 -57.28 -40.57
C ALA A 6 -11.24 -56.29 -40.28
N ALA A 7 -11.81 -56.33 -39.09
CA ALA A 7 -12.77 -55.36 -38.61
C ALA A 7 -12.04 -54.20 -37.91
N SER A 8 -12.12 -52.99 -38.46
CA SER A 8 -11.60 -51.76 -37.87
C SER A 8 -12.58 -51.19 -36.88
N LEU A 9 -12.25 -51.22 -35.61
CA LEU A 9 -12.98 -50.46 -34.56
C LEU A 9 -12.48 -49.00 -34.55
N ALA A 10 -13.32 -48.09 -35.00
CA ALA A 10 -13.10 -46.66 -34.81
C ALA A 10 -13.55 -46.26 -33.42
N ALA A 11 -12.63 -45.97 -32.51
CA ALA A 11 -12.91 -45.40 -31.20
C ALA A 11 -13.08 -43.88 -31.35
N CYS A 12 -14.33 -43.39 -31.28
CA CYS A 12 -14.61 -41.95 -31.11
C CYS A 12 -14.23 -41.49 -29.70
N ALA A 13 -13.09 -40.85 -29.57
CA ALA A 13 -12.74 -40.12 -28.36
C ALA A 13 -13.50 -38.79 -28.38
N LEU A 14 -14.59 -38.70 -27.64
CA LEU A 14 -15.25 -37.43 -27.31
C LEU A 14 -14.34 -36.67 -26.30
N ALA A 15 -13.55 -35.73 -26.81
CA ALA A 15 -12.87 -34.77 -25.99
C ALA A 15 -13.89 -33.80 -25.40
N TRP A 16 -14.23 -33.97 -24.15
CA TRP A 16 -14.93 -32.96 -23.37
C TRP A 16 -13.94 -31.79 -23.10
N THR A 17 -13.97 -30.79 -23.96
CA THR A 17 -13.36 -29.48 -23.65
C THR A 17 -14.34 -28.74 -22.73
N GLY A 18 -14.31 -29.09 -21.46
CA GLY A 18 -14.92 -28.27 -20.42
C GLY A 18 -14.13 -26.98 -20.28
N THR A 19 -14.55 -25.92 -20.94
CA THR A 19 -14.15 -24.56 -20.60
C THR A 19 -14.69 -24.30 -19.19
N ALA A 20 -13.86 -24.45 -18.17
CA ALA A 20 -14.14 -23.93 -16.84
C ALA A 20 -14.25 -22.41 -16.97
N SER A 21 -15.46 -21.93 -17.17
CA SER A 21 -15.77 -20.51 -17.01
C SER A 21 -15.51 -20.20 -15.55
N ALA A 22 -14.42 -19.49 -15.26
CA ALA A 22 -14.17 -18.98 -13.93
C ALA A 22 -15.37 -18.11 -13.54
N GLN A 23 -16.21 -18.63 -12.66
CA GLN A 23 -17.40 -17.93 -12.20
C GLN A 23 -16.95 -16.70 -11.44
N GLN A 24 -17.19 -15.53 -12.02
CA GLN A 24 -16.82 -14.25 -11.43
C GLN A 24 -17.48 -14.14 -10.05
N ALA A 25 -16.69 -13.84 -9.01
CA ALA A 25 -17.24 -13.67 -7.68
C ALA A 25 -18.35 -12.61 -7.69
N LYS A 26 -19.40 -12.85 -6.94
CA LYS A 26 -20.51 -11.93 -6.77
C LYS A 26 -20.61 -11.53 -5.30
N LEU A 27 -21.10 -10.32 -5.07
CA LEU A 27 -21.55 -9.94 -3.73
C LEU A 27 -22.60 -10.95 -3.26
N CYS A 28 -22.57 -11.33 -2.00
CA CYS A 28 -23.59 -12.22 -1.44
C CYS A 28 -24.98 -11.55 -1.47
N ASP A 29 -26.03 -12.33 -1.70
CA ASP A 29 -27.40 -11.82 -1.86
C ASP A 29 -27.94 -11.11 -0.61
N LYS A 30 -27.50 -11.52 0.58
CA LYS A 30 -27.94 -11.00 1.87
C LYS A 30 -26.75 -10.79 2.82
N PRO A 31 -26.03 -9.66 2.72
CA PRO A 31 -25.00 -9.33 3.68
C PRO A 31 -25.56 -9.27 5.11
N ARG A 32 -24.90 -9.94 6.05
CA ARG A 32 -25.27 -9.90 7.46
C ARG A 32 -24.88 -8.54 8.05
N GLN A 33 -25.84 -7.89 8.75
CA GLN A 33 -25.55 -6.69 9.50
C GLN A 33 -24.81 -7.05 10.79
N MET A 34 -23.68 -6.46 11.02
CA MET A 34 -22.89 -6.49 12.25
C MET A 34 -22.93 -5.12 12.92
N GLU A 35 -22.33 -4.99 14.10
CA GLU A 35 -22.18 -3.69 14.73
C GLU A 35 -21.23 -2.80 13.93
N GLY A 36 -21.79 -1.79 13.26
CA GLY A 36 -21.05 -0.79 12.48
C GLY A 36 -20.55 -1.22 11.09
N PHE A 37 -20.88 -2.43 10.61
CA PHE A 37 -20.50 -2.88 9.26
C PHE A 37 -21.39 -4.02 8.73
N LYS A 38 -21.24 -4.35 7.45
CA LYS A 38 -21.89 -5.48 6.80
C LYS A 38 -20.86 -6.54 6.40
N THR A 39 -21.21 -7.80 6.50
CA THR A 39 -20.33 -8.91 6.10
C THR A 39 -21.03 -9.96 5.27
N CYS A 40 -20.32 -10.50 4.29
CA CYS A 40 -20.64 -11.73 3.58
C CYS A 40 -19.85 -12.94 4.09
N ALA A 41 -18.87 -12.72 4.99
CA ALA A 41 -18.07 -13.78 5.56
C ALA A 41 -18.87 -14.66 6.53
N ASP A 42 -18.54 -15.94 6.57
CA ASP A 42 -19.05 -16.87 7.58
C ASP A 42 -18.30 -16.64 8.91
N VAL A 43 -18.90 -15.83 9.78
CA VAL A 43 -18.31 -15.45 11.07
C VAL A 43 -18.00 -16.67 11.95
N ALA A 44 -18.87 -17.70 11.92
CA ALA A 44 -18.65 -18.91 12.74
C ALA A 44 -17.44 -19.70 12.25
N LYS A 45 -17.25 -19.82 10.94
CA LYS A 45 -16.05 -20.43 10.35
C LYS A 45 -14.79 -19.60 10.62
N ALA A 46 -14.87 -18.26 10.48
CA ALA A 46 -13.76 -17.38 10.78
C ALA A 46 -13.29 -17.53 12.25
N GLU A 47 -14.23 -17.58 13.18
CA GLU A 47 -13.92 -17.85 14.61
C GLU A 47 -13.38 -19.28 14.83
N ALA A 48 -13.83 -20.27 14.06
CA ALA A 48 -13.34 -21.64 14.14
C ALA A 48 -11.93 -21.80 13.55
N GLU A 49 -11.57 -21.02 12.52
CA GLU A 49 -10.18 -20.90 12.01
C GLU A 49 -9.25 -20.35 13.09
N GLY A 50 -9.72 -19.45 13.93
CA GLY A 50 -9.09 -19.01 15.16
C GLY A 50 -7.81 -18.19 14.99
N ALA A 51 -7.40 -17.89 13.74
CA ALA A 51 -6.19 -17.13 13.45
C ALA A 51 -6.38 -16.25 12.20
N PHE A 52 -5.49 -15.25 12.07
CA PHE A 52 -5.38 -14.35 10.93
C PHE A 52 -3.97 -13.81 10.82
N VAL A 53 -3.40 -13.77 9.62
CA VAL A 53 -2.05 -13.29 9.36
C VAL A 53 -2.06 -12.19 8.29
N LEU A 54 -1.52 -11.02 8.64
CA LEU A 54 -1.37 -9.87 7.76
C LEU A 54 0.12 -9.67 7.39
N TYR A 55 0.43 -9.57 6.10
CA TYR A 55 1.71 -9.02 5.65
C TYR A 55 1.53 -7.56 5.28
N SER A 56 2.38 -6.68 5.83
CA SER A 56 2.20 -5.22 5.71
C SER A 56 3.52 -4.46 5.60
N THR A 57 3.47 -3.31 4.96
CA THR A 57 4.57 -2.35 4.91
C THR A 57 4.50 -1.30 6.02
N ASP A 58 3.41 -1.27 6.78
CA ASP A 58 3.16 -0.31 7.83
C ASP A 58 4.02 -0.55 9.09
N PRO A 59 4.28 0.50 9.88
CA PRO A 59 5.03 0.37 11.13
C PRO A 59 4.36 -0.55 12.15
N ASP A 60 5.19 -1.33 12.86
CA ASP A 60 4.75 -2.33 13.84
C ASP A 60 3.77 -1.76 14.89
N ALA A 61 4.07 -0.58 15.46
CA ALA A 61 3.23 0.02 16.49
C ALA A 61 1.82 0.35 15.99
N GLY A 62 1.68 0.79 14.73
CA GLY A 62 0.40 1.09 14.11
C GLY A 62 -0.38 -0.18 13.78
N GLN A 63 0.30 -1.18 13.20
CA GLN A 63 -0.32 -2.47 12.90
C GLN A 63 -0.82 -3.18 14.15
N ALA A 64 -0.03 -3.18 15.23
CA ALA A 64 -0.46 -3.76 16.49
C ALA A 64 -1.76 -3.12 17.02
N LYS A 65 -1.90 -1.78 16.90
CA LYS A 65 -3.12 -1.07 17.31
C LYS A 65 -4.32 -1.40 16.41
N LEU A 66 -4.13 -1.44 15.09
CA LEU A 66 -5.17 -1.79 14.13
C LEU A 66 -5.69 -3.21 14.38
N LEU A 67 -4.79 -4.18 14.52
CA LEU A 67 -5.15 -5.57 14.79
C LEU A 67 -5.76 -5.76 16.18
N ALA A 68 -5.34 -4.99 17.18
CA ALA A 68 -5.99 -4.98 18.50
C ALA A 68 -7.45 -4.49 18.42
N ALA A 69 -7.76 -3.52 17.55
CA ALA A 69 -9.14 -3.07 17.33
C ALA A 69 -9.98 -4.17 16.65
N PHE A 70 -9.43 -4.91 15.70
CA PHE A 70 -10.07 -6.08 15.11
C PHE A 70 -10.28 -7.20 16.14
N ASN A 71 -9.27 -7.52 16.94
CA ASN A 71 -9.36 -8.53 18.02
C ASN A 71 -10.40 -8.18 19.08
N LYS A 72 -10.62 -6.88 19.37
CA LYS A 72 -11.67 -6.44 20.27
C LYS A 72 -13.06 -6.80 19.74
N ALA A 73 -13.27 -6.69 18.42
CA ALA A 73 -14.51 -7.10 17.77
C ALA A 73 -14.64 -8.62 17.64
N PHE A 74 -13.51 -9.33 17.44
CA PHE A 74 -13.45 -10.77 17.20
C PHE A 74 -12.40 -11.45 18.09
N PRO A 75 -12.66 -11.61 19.40
CA PRO A 75 -11.65 -12.06 20.38
C PRO A 75 -11.22 -13.52 20.21
N LYS A 76 -11.96 -14.31 19.44
CA LYS A 76 -11.59 -15.71 19.14
C LYS A 76 -10.56 -15.84 18.02
N ILE A 77 -10.31 -14.77 17.25
CA ILE A 77 -9.36 -14.77 16.13
C ILE A 77 -8.05 -14.15 16.61
N LYS A 78 -6.99 -14.96 16.72
CA LYS A 78 -5.65 -14.47 17.04
C LYS A 78 -5.01 -13.86 15.81
N THR A 79 -4.59 -12.60 15.91
CA THR A 79 -3.96 -11.91 14.79
C THR A 79 -2.43 -11.89 14.90
N ASN A 80 -1.76 -12.13 13.79
CA ASN A 80 -0.32 -11.96 13.62
C ASN A 80 -0.06 -11.07 12.41
N TYR A 81 1.12 -10.44 12.37
CA TYR A 81 1.57 -9.68 11.21
C TYR A 81 3.07 -9.84 10.96
N VAL A 82 3.47 -9.62 9.71
CA VAL A 82 4.87 -9.51 9.30
C VAL A 82 5.05 -8.16 8.62
N ARG A 83 6.01 -7.38 9.11
CA ARG A 83 6.36 -6.08 8.54
C ARG A 83 7.69 -6.16 7.79
N LEU A 84 7.69 -5.80 6.50
CA LEU A 84 8.88 -5.58 5.69
C LEU A 84 8.65 -4.40 4.74
N GLN A 85 9.71 -3.88 4.11
CA GLN A 85 9.56 -2.96 2.98
C GLN A 85 8.93 -3.67 1.78
N ALA A 86 8.20 -2.91 0.94
CA ALA A 86 7.38 -3.46 -0.14
C ALA A 86 8.13 -4.48 -1.01
N GLY A 87 9.35 -4.16 -1.47
CA GLY A 87 10.14 -5.08 -2.29
C GLY A 87 10.53 -6.37 -1.57
N ALA A 88 10.96 -6.28 -0.31
CA ALA A 88 11.34 -7.44 0.50
C ALA A 88 10.11 -8.28 0.87
N LEU A 89 8.98 -7.63 1.19
CA LEU A 89 7.73 -8.32 1.50
C LEU A 89 7.19 -9.08 0.28
N TYR A 90 7.26 -8.45 -0.89
CA TYR A 90 6.83 -9.06 -2.13
C TYR A 90 7.72 -10.25 -2.53
N ALA A 91 9.04 -10.14 -2.41
CA ALA A 91 9.96 -11.23 -2.65
C ALA A 91 9.70 -12.42 -1.71
N LYS A 92 9.46 -12.14 -0.41
CA LYS A 92 9.07 -13.18 0.58
C LYS A 92 7.77 -13.88 0.14
N LEU A 93 6.73 -13.12 -0.22
CA LEU A 93 5.44 -13.66 -0.65
C LEU A 93 5.58 -14.58 -1.87
N LEU A 94 6.36 -14.16 -2.89
CA LEU A 94 6.59 -14.97 -4.09
C LEU A 94 7.38 -16.25 -3.78
N SER A 95 8.40 -16.16 -2.92
CA SER A 95 9.19 -17.32 -2.48
C SER A 95 8.34 -18.34 -1.73
N GLU A 96 7.47 -17.90 -0.83
CA GLU A 96 6.55 -18.76 -0.09
C GLU A 96 5.56 -19.46 -1.03
N ARG A 97 4.96 -18.73 -1.98
CA ARG A 97 4.06 -19.34 -2.98
C ARG A 97 4.79 -20.35 -3.86
N GLN A 98 6.01 -20.06 -4.29
CA GLN A 98 6.83 -21.00 -5.07
C GLN A 98 7.11 -22.28 -4.26
N ALA A 99 7.34 -22.16 -2.97
CA ALA A 99 7.53 -23.28 -2.05
C ALA A 99 6.22 -23.96 -1.64
N LYS A 100 5.05 -23.49 -2.11
CA LYS A 100 3.70 -23.91 -1.67
C LYS A 100 3.48 -23.80 -0.16
N SER A 101 4.14 -22.83 0.45
CA SER A 101 4.03 -22.50 1.89
C SER A 101 3.13 -21.26 2.03
N TYR A 102 1.84 -21.48 2.21
CA TYR A 102 0.83 -20.44 2.28
C TYR A 102 0.68 -19.98 3.74
N LEU A 103 1.33 -18.88 4.11
CA LEU A 103 1.45 -18.43 5.51
C LEU A 103 0.68 -17.13 5.79
N VAL A 104 0.11 -16.49 4.78
CA VAL A 104 -0.51 -15.18 4.88
C VAL A 104 -1.94 -15.20 4.34
N ASP A 105 -2.83 -14.47 5.00
CA ASP A 105 -4.24 -14.36 4.63
C ASP A 105 -4.55 -13.09 3.84
N VAL A 106 -3.99 -11.97 4.26
CA VAL A 106 -4.14 -10.67 3.60
C VAL A 106 -2.77 -10.02 3.44
N ILE A 107 -2.52 -9.45 2.27
CA ILE A 107 -1.34 -8.62 2.03
C ILE A 107 -1.74 -7.17 1.89
N GLN A 108 -0.93 -6.29 2.48
CA GLN A 108 -0.94 -4.85 2.24
C GLN A 108 0.38 -4.43 1.61
N LEU A 109 0.33 -3.73 0.48
CA LEU A 109 1.49 -3.14 -0.18
C LEU A 109 1.22 -1.68 -0.56
N SER A 110 2.23 -0.84 -0.38
CA SER A 110 2.26 0.55 -0.86
C SER A 110 2.81 0.70 -2.29
N ASP A 111 2.75 -0.38 -3.09
CA ASP A 111 3.26 -0.44 -4.46
C ASP A 111 2.26 -1.12 -5.38
N MET A 112 1.58 -0.31 -6.19
CA MET A 112 0.57 -0.82 -7.13
C MET A 112 1.14 -1.72 -8.21
N GLY A 113 2.41 -1.53 -8.62
CA GLY A 113 3.03 -2.42 -9.60
C GLY A 113 3.11 -3.86 -9.09
N MET A 114 3.52 -4.03 -7.83
CA MET A 114 3.57 -5.35 -7.18
C MET A 114 2.18 -5.96 -7.00
N ILE A 115 1.17 -5.14 -6.68
CA ILE A 115 -0.23 -5.60 -6.59
C ILE A 115 -0.73 -6.11 -7.94
N LEU A 116 -0.48 -5.37 -9.02
CA LEU A 116 -0.89 -5.77 -10.37
C LEU A 116 -0.13 -7.00 -10.87
N ASP A 117 1.16 -7.11 -10.60
CA ASP A 117 1.93 -8.32 -10.91
C ASP A 117 1.41 -9.53 -10.12
N PHE A 118 1.10 -9.34 -8.84
CA PHE A 118 0.55 -10.42 -8.01
C PHE A 118 -0.83 -10.88 -8.50
N GLN A 119 -1.68 -9.95 -8.93
CA GLN A 119 -2.98 -10.28 -9.55
C GLN A 119 -2.78 -11.10 -10.84
N LYS A 120 -1.84 -10.72 -11.72
CA LYS A 120 -1.52 -11.45 -12.96
C LYS A 120 -1.01 -12.88 -12.71
N ARG A 121 -0.50 -13.15 -11.52
CA ARG A 121 -0.02 -14.47 -11.05
C ARG A 121 -1.08 -15.26 -10.30
N ASP A 122 -2.35 -14.90 -10.41
CA ASP A 122 -3.46 -15.52 -9.65
C ASP A 122 -3.19 -15.52 -8.13
N GLY A 123 -2.54 -14.44 -7.65
CA GLY A 123 -2.10 -14.33 -6.26
C GLY A 123 -3.24 -13.98 -5.29
N PHE A 124 -4.35 -13.44 -5.78
CA PHE A 124 -5.47 -13.01 -4.95
C PHE A 124 -6.69 -13.92 -5.10
N THR A 125 -7.37 -14.16 -3.98
CA THR A 125 -8.74 -14.66 -3.97
C THR A 125 -9.70 -13.52 -4.30
N GLN A 126 -10.59 -13.72 -5.27
CA GLN A 126 -11.63 -12.75 -5.56
C GLN A 126 -12.73 -12.79 -4.50
N TYR A 127 -12.91 -11.69 -3.78
CA TYR A 127 -13.95 -11.50 -2.78
C TYR A 127 -14.51 -10.10 -2.83
N ILE A 128 -15.81 -9.94 -3.04
CA ILE A 128 -16.48 -8.65 -3.08
C ILE A 128 -17.10 -8.37 -1.71
N SER A 129 -16.40 -7.55 -0.91
CA SER A 129 -16.93 -7.06 0.35
C SER A 129 -18.14 -6.16 0.13
N PRO A 130 -19.21 -6.26 0.95
CA PRO A 130 -20.32 -5.32 0.89
C PRO A 130 -19.93 -3.88 1.17
N GLU A 131 -18.80 -3.66 1.83
CA GLU A 131 -18.25 -2.33 2.13
C GLU A 131 -17.53 -1.68 0.94
N MET A 132 -17.14 -2.45 -0.09
CA MET A 132 -16.49 -1.92 -1.31
C MET A 132 -17.37 -0.94 -2.09
N ALA A 133 -18.68 -0.94 -1.89
CA ALA A 133 -19.61 -0.01 -2.54
C ALA A 133 -19.32 1.46 -2.20
N ALA A 134 -18.72 1.73 -1.03
CA ALA A 134 -18.37 3.08 -0.59
C ALA A 134 -17.03 3.60 -1.17
N PHE A 135 -16.29 2.77 -1.90
CA PHE A 135 -15.01 3.14 -2.51
C PHE A 135 -15.22 3.50 -3.98
N LYS A 136 -14.50 4.54 -4.44
CA LYS A 136 -14.51 4.94 -5.85
C LYS A 136 -14.02 3.80 -6.75
N LYS A 137 -14.48 3.80 -7.99
CA LYS A 137 -14.15 2.74 -8.96
C LYS A 137 -12.63 2.60 -9.16
N GLU A 138 -11.91 3.71 -9.23
CA GLU A 138 -10.46 3.78 -9.40
C GLU A 138 -9.67 3.27 -8.19
N TYR A 139 -10.31 3.06 -7.04
CA TYR A 139 -9.70 2.55 -5.82
C TYR A 139 -9.85 1.04 -5.65
N LYS A 140 -10.37 0.36 -6.67
CA LYS A 140 -10.66 -1.07 -6.66
C LYS A 140 -10.12 -1.76 -7.90
N SER A 141 -9.92 -3.06 -7.82
CA SER A 141 -9.53 -3.89 -8.96
C SER A 141 -10.62 -3.91 -10.04
N ALA A 142 -10.20 -4.16 -11.29
CA ALA A 142 -11.08 -4.48 -12.39
C ALA A 142 -10.62 -5.82 -13.01
N PRO A 143 -11.40 -6.93 -12.89
CA PRO A 143 -12.70 -7.06 -12.17
C PRO A 143 -12.59 -6.76 -10.67
N GLU A 144 -13.72 -6.34 -10.06
CA GLU A 144 -13.79 -5.99 -8.64
C GLU A 144 -13.55 -7.22 -7.75
N GLY A 145 -12.98 -7.00 -6.56
CA GLY A 145 -12.84 -8.02 -5.52
C GLY A 145 -11.46 -8.63 -5.33
N TYR A 146 -10.48 -8.33 -6.19
CA TYR A 146 -9.11 -8.82 -5.99
C TYR A 146 -8.32 -7.96 -5.00
N TRP A 147 -8.50 -6.65 -5.08
CA TRP A 147 -7.85 -5.69 -4.18
C TRP A 147 -8.64 -4.39 -4.07
N THR A 148 -8.39 -3.65 -2.99
CA THR A 148 -8.98 -2.34 -2.72
C THR A 148 -7.94 -1.46 -2.03
N TRP A 149 -7.93 -0.16 -2.32
CA TRP A 149 -7.17 0.79 -1.52
C TRP A 149 -7.75 0.81 -0.10
N GLY A 150 -6.90 0.57 0.90
CA GLY A 150 -7.28 0.65 2.30
C GLY A 150 -6.92 1.99 2.92
N SER A 151 -5.89 2.66 2.38
CA SER A 151 -5.47 3.99 2.82
C SER A 151 -4.73 4.73 1.72
N ILE A 152 -4.48 6.02 1.96
CA ILE A 152 -3.70 6.89 1.06
C ILE A 152 -2.54 7.47 1.85
N ILE A 153 -1.31 7.19 1.38
CA ILE A 153 -0.09 7.85 1.86
C ILE A 153 0.16 9.08 0.99
N MET A 154 0.45 10.21 1.63
CA MET A 154 0.79 11.46 0.95
C MET A 154 2.18 11.94 1.36
N ALA A 155 2.84 12.63 0.45
CA ALA A 155 4.16 13.17 0.66
C ALA A 155 4.21 14.67 0.44
N GLY A 156 5.10 15.34 1.22
CA GLY A 156 5.38 16.75 1.12
C GLY A 156 6.81 17.08 1.52
N LEU A 157 7.00 18.26 2.07
CA LEU A 157 8.26 18.73 2.64
C LEU A 157 8.09 18.93 4.15
N ALA A 158 9.05 18.45 4.95
CA ALA A 158 9.02 18.65 6.39
C ALA A 158 10.33 19.28 6.86
N THR A 159 10.24 20.24 7.81
CA THR A 159 11.36 20.93 8.44
C THR A 159 11.17 20.99 9.95
N ASN A 160 12.25 21.29 10.68
CA ASN A 160 12.21 21.61 12.09
C ASN A 160 12.47 23.13 12.26
N PRO A 161 11.50 23.93 12.72
CA PRO A 161 11.63 25.38 12.84
C PRO A 161 12.70 25.82 13.84
N LYS A 162 13.19 24.94 14.73
CA LYS A 162 14.34 25.21 15.58
C LYS A 162 15.68 25.15 14.83
N VAL A 163 15.72 24.52 13.66
CA VAL A 163 16.91 24.37 12.80
C VAL A 163 16.79 25.23 11.55
N VAL A 164 15.61 25.25 10.95
CA VAL A 164 15.26 26.02 9.75
C VAL A 164 14.07 26.90 10.09
N PRO A 165 14.26 28.22 10.29
CA PRO A 165 13.15 29.14 10.56
C PRO A 165 12.03 28.97 9.53
N THR A 166 10.77 28.98 9.95
CA THR A 166 9.59 28.75 9.08
C THR A 166 9.58 29.68 7.85
N ALA A 167 10.07 30.93 7.99
CA ALA A 167 10.17 31.87 6.88
C ALA A 167 11.18 31.43 5.81
N GLU A 168 12.19 30.64 6.16
CA GLU A 168 13.25 30.12 5.28
C GLU A 168 12.99 28.71 4.78
N ALA A 169 11.94 28.04 5.30
CA ALA A 169 11.58 26.67 4.91
C ALA A 169 11.20 26.60 3.43
N PRO A 170 11.52 25.49 2.74
CA PRO A 170 11.17 25.32 1.33
C PRO A 170 9.65 25.24 1.18
N LYS A 171 9.08 25.92 0.18
CA LYS A 171 7.64 25.96 -0.10
C LYS A 171 7.27 25.19 -1.37
N LYS A 172 8.23 24.94 -2.24
CA LYS A 172 8.10 24.19 -3.49
C LYS A 172 9.29 23.26 -3.67
N TRP A 173 9.13 22.28 -4.55
CA TRP A 173 10.17 21.27 -4.79
C TRP A 173 11.48 21.88 -5.29
N GLU A 174 11.39 22.93 -6.13
CA GLU A 174 12.54 23.60 -6.72
C GLU A 174 13.40 24.34 -5.69
N ASP A 175 12.84 24.72 -4.54
CA ASP A 175 13.59 25.38 -3.46
C ASP A 175 14.67 24.46 -2.90
N LEU A 176 14.53 23.14 -3.04
CA LEU A 176 15.53 22.16 -2.60
C LEU A 176 16.82 22.17 -3.42
N LEU A 177 16.88 22.93 -4.50
CA LEU A 177 18.10 23.13 -5.29
C LEU A 177 19.02 24.24 -4.74
N ASP A 178 18.54 25.01 -3.75
CA ASP A 178 19.37 26.01 -3.08
C ASP A 178 20.55 25.34 -2.36
N PRO A 179 21.81 25.79 -2.56
CA PRO A 179 22.99 25.23 -1.92
C PRO A 179 22.93 25.15 -0.38
N LYS A 180 22.09 25.94 0.28
CA LYS A 180 21.90 25.90 1.74
C LYS A 180 21.40 24.54 2.26
N TRP A 181 20.79 23.72 1.38
CA TRP A 181 20.28 22.40 1.73
C TRP A 181 21.30 21.27 1.58
N LYS A 182 22.48 21.57 0.99
CA LYS A 182 23.51 20.56 0.73
C LYS A 182 23.86 19.80 2.01
N ASP A 183 23.96 18.47 1.89
CA ASP A 183 24.20 17.51 2.98
C ASP A 183 23.14 17.54 4.10
N GLY A 184 22.00 18.26 3.90
CA GLY A 184 20.93 18.44 4.89
C GLY A 184 19.58 17.84 4.47
N ILE A 185 19.50 17.15 3.33
CA ILE A 185 18.24 16.57 2.84
C ILE A 185 18.20 15.07 3.14
N SER A 186 17.07 14.60 3.69
CA SER A 186 16.79 13.18 3.76
C SER A 186 15.64 12.77 2.81
N VAL A 187 15.74 11.56 2.28
CA VAL A 187 14.78 10.92 1.36
C VAL A 187 14.59 9.46 1.73
N LYS A 188 13.66 8.75 1.11
CA LYS A 188 13.56 7.29 1.26
C LYS A 188 14.42 6.55 0.23
N VAL A 189 14.75 5.29 0.55
CA VAL A 189 15.47 4.37 -0.33
C VAL A 189 14.63 4.00 -1.56
N SER A 190 15.30 3.48 -2.61
CA SER A 190 14.68 3.14 -3.89
C SER A 190 13.66 1.98 -3.82
N ASN A 191 13.71 1.14 -2.79
CA ASN A 191 12.74 0.05 -2.60
C ASN A 191 11.43 0.50 -1.91
N SER A 192 11.33 1.79 -1.54
CA SER A 192 10.09 2.36 -1.00
C SER A 192 9.06 2.65 -2.09
N GLY A 193 7.83 2.16 -1.93
CA GLY A 193 6.72 2.46 -2.83
C GLY A 193 6.38 3.94 -2.86
N LEU A 194 6.36 4.61 -1.69
CA LEU A 194 6.13 6.05 -1.61
C LEU A 194 7.23 6.84 -2.36
N GLN A 195 8.51 6.46 -2.22
CA GLN A 195 9.58 7.18 -2.91
C GLN A 195 9.49 7.03 -4.43
N HIS A 196 9.11 5.85 -4.92
CA HIS A 196 8.82 5.65 -6.34
C HIS A 196 7.65 6.54 -6.79
N GLY A 197 6.56 6.59 -6.01
CA GLY A 197 5.42 7.47 -6.29
C GLY A 197 5.80 8.96 -6.34
N VAL A 198 6.59 9.42 -5.38
CA VAL A 198 7.11 10.80 -5.34
C VAL A 198 7.92 11.11 -6.60
N TRP A 199 8.87 10.25 -6.95
CA TRP A 199 9.72 10.47 -8.12
C TRP A 199 8.91 10.40 -9.42
N TYR A 200 8.05 9.39 -9.58
CA TYR A 200 7.26 9.17 -10.78
C TYR A 200 6.31 10.32 -11.08
N THR A 201 5.63 10.85 -10.07
CA THR A 201 4.66 11.94 -10.22
C THR A 201 5.33 13.31 -10.39
N LEU A 202 6.50 13.52 -9.80
CA LEU A 202 7.24 14.78 -9.90
C LEU A 202 8.13 14.87 -11.14
N LYS A 203 8.62 13.76 -11.68
CA LYS A 203 9.53 13.77 -12.83
C LYS A 203 8.94 14.48 -14.07
N PRO A 204 7.67 14.25 -14.48
CA PRO A 204 7.07 14.99 -15.60
C PRO A 204 6.90 16.48 -15.35
N ILE A 205 6.84 16.88 -14.08
CA ILE A 205 6.62 18.29 -13.66
C ILE A 205 7.95 19.03 -13.57
N LEU A 206 8.96 18.41 -12.94
CA LEU A 206 10.24 19.03 -12.61
C LEU A 206 11.33 18.77 -13.66
N GLY A 207 11.20 17.71 -14.44
CA GLY A 207 12.16 17.30 -15.49
C GLY A 207 13.42 16.61 -14.95
N ASP A 208 14.17 15.99 -15.86
CA ASP A 208 15.39 15.25 -15.52
C ASP A 208 16.51 16.16 -14.98
N ASP A 209 16.57 17.42 -15.44
CA ASP A 209 17.61 18.36 -14.99
C ASP A 209 17.42 18.77 -13.52
N TYR A 210 16.19 18.82 -13.03
CA TYR A 210 15.94 18.98 -11.60
C TYR A 210 16.61 17.86 -10.79
N PHE A 211 16.39 16.61 -11.16
CA PHE A 211 16.94 15.47 -10.42
C PHE A 211 18.46 15.37 -10.52
N LYS A 212 19.07 15.81 -11.63
CA LYS A 212 20.55 15.93 -11.74
C LYS A 212 21.10 16.95 -10.74
N LYS A 213 20.49 18.15 -10.69
CA LYS A 213 20.87 19.21 -9.73
C LYS A 213 20.56 18.80 -8.28
N PHE A 214 19.45 18.08 -8.06
CA PHE A 214 19.09 17.57 -6.75
C PHE A 214 20.14 16.58 -6.21
N ALA A 215 20.76 15.78 -7.06
CA ALA A 215 21.86 14.90 -6.67
C ALA A 215 23.08 15.66 -6.13
N GLU A 216 23.32 16.91 -6.58
CA GLU A 216 24.42 17.76 -6.11
C GLU A 216 24.20 18.21 -4.65
N GLN A 217 22.96 18.16 -4.15
CA GLN A 217 22.61 18.38 -2.74
C GLN A 217 23.03 17.21 -1.83
N LYS A 218 23.46 16.07 -2.39
CA LYS A 218 23.90 14.86 -1.68
C LYS A 218 22.82 14.36 -0.67
N PRO A 219 21.58 14.09 -1.12
CA PRO A 219 20.55 13.63 -0.22
C PRO A 219 20.89 12.25 0.36
N ARG A 220 20.51 12.05 1.63
CA ARG A 220 20.71 10.78 2.35
C ARG A 220 19.44 9.95 2.36
N ALA A 221 19.54 8.66 2.02
CA ALA A 221 18.40 7.77 1.94
C ALA A 221 18.23 6.91 3.20
N PHE A 222 16.98 6.76 3.65
CA PHE A 222 16.60 5.97 4.83
C PHE A 222 15.41 5.07 4.54
N ASP A 223 15.35 3.92 5.23
CA ASP A 223 14.27 2.93 5.05
C ASP A 223 12.93 3.40 5.64
N SER A 224 12.97 4.09 6.78
CA SER A 224 11.78 4.38 7.59
C SER A 224 11.57 5.88 7.73
N TYR A 225 10.30 6.32 7.64
CA TYR A 225 9.94 7.69 7.99
C TYR A 225 10.23 7.98 9.48
N VAL A 226 10.13 6.98 10.35
CA VAL A 226 10.44 7.14 11.78
C VAL A 226 11.89 7.58 11.95
N GLN A 227 12.82 6.96 11.20
CA GLN A 227 14.23 7.35 11.21
C GLN A 227 14.42 8.77 10.65
N GLN A 228 13.76 9.10 9.54
CA GLN A 228 13.85 10.45 8.93
C GLN A 228 13.36 11.54 9.90
N TYR A 229 12.17 11.35 10.49
CA TYR A 229 11.62 12.33 11.43
C TYR A 229 12.43 12.42 12.73
N GLY A 230 12.94 11.30 13.25
CA GLY A 230 13.86 11.31 14.41
C GLY A 230 15.07 12.21 14.12
N ARG A 231 15.74 12.01 12.98
CA ARG A 231 16.89 12.82 12.56
C ARG A 231 16.55 14.30 12.35
N LEU A 232 15.34 14.58 11.79
CA LEU A 232 14.87 15.95 11.60
C LEU A 232 14.64 16.67 12.95
N VAL A 233 14.04 15.98 13.92
CA VAL A 233 13.80 16.48 15.28
C VAL A 233 15.13 16.75 16.00
N ASP A 234 16.10 15.85 15.84
CA ASP A 234 17.44 15.96 16.42
C ASP A 234 18.34 16.99 15.70
N GLY A 235 17.84 17.62 14.61
CA GLY A 235 18.60 18.61 13.84
C GLY A 235 19.74 18.02 12.98
N GLN A 236 19.79 16.72 12.79
CA GLN A 236 20.77 16.04 11.95
C GLN A 236 20.49 16.21 10.44
N ASP A 237 19.24 16.48 10.10
CA ASP A 237 18.78 16.85 8.76
C ASP A 237 18.02 18.18 8.84
N LYS A 238 18.04 18.95 7.74
CA LYS A 238 17.35 20.24 7.63
C LYS A 238 15.95 20.10 7.05
N VAL A 239 15.79 19.16 6.12
CA VAL A 239 14.53 18.95 5.40
C VAL A 239 14.37 17.48 4.97
N ILE A 240 13.13 17.01 4.98
CA ILE A 240 12.75 15.73 4.36
C ILE A 240 12.04 16.04 3.04
N MET A 241 12.60 15.58 1.92
CA MET A 241 11.92 15.56 0.61
C MET A 241 11.14 14.26 0.46
N GLY A 242 9.87 14.38 0.12
CA GLY A 242 8.96 13.22 0.11
C GLY A 242 8.58 12.77 1.53
N ALA A 243 8.50 13.72 2.46
CA ALA A 243 8.11 13.50 3.84
C ALA A 243 6.71 12.86 3.92
N GLN A 244 6.60 11.72 4.56
CA GLN A 244 5.32 11.03 4.75
C GLN A 244 4.43 11.81 5.72
N TYR A 245 3.22 12.19 5.28
CA TYR A 245 2.35 13.05 6.08
C TYR A 245 1.88 12.41 7.39
N SER A 246 1.57 11.11 7.39
CA SER A 246 1.22 10.40 8.63
C SER A 246 2.36 10.41 9.66
N GLY A 247 3.62 10.36 9.19
CA GLY A 247 4.79 10.54 10.05
C GLY A 247 4.86 11.93 10.68
N TYR A 248 4.56 12.99 9.90
CA TYR A 248 4.45 14.33 10.46
C TYR A 248 3.39 14.41 11.56
N LEU A 249 2.19 13.88 11.29
CA LEU A 249 1.09 13.87 12.28
C LEU A 249 1.48 13.11 13.55
N GLU A 250 2.14 11.95 13.41
CA GLU A 250 2.62 11.15 14.54
C GLU A 250 3.60 11.91 15.43
N PHE A 251 4.64 12.49 14.81
CA PHE A 251 5.66 13.22 15.56
C PHE A 251 5.13 14.53 16.13
N LYS A 252 4.25 15.22 15.40
CA LYS A 252 3.57 16.44 15.89
C LYS A 252 2.69 16.15 17.10
N ALA A 253 1.95 15.05 17.10
CA ALA A 253 1.14 14.62 18.25
C ALA A 253 1.99 14.30 19.49
N LYS A 254 3.25 13.93 19.32
CA LYS A 254 4.24 13.73 20.39
C LYS A 254 4.94 15.04 20.84
N GLY A 255 4.53 16.20 20.29
CA GLY A 255 5.09 17.51 20.64
C GLY A 255 6.35 17.90 19.88
N ALA A 256 6.74 17.16 18.82
CA ALA A 256 7.90 17.53 18.02
C ALA A 256 7.68 18.87 17.31
N PRO A 257 8.70 19.77 17.29
CA PRO A 257 8.64 21.05 16.61
C PRO A 257 8.83 20.83 15.10
N LEU A 258 7.76 20.57 14.40
CA LEU A 258 7.79 20.28 12.97
C LEU A 258 6.85 21.19 12.19
N ASP A 259 7.32 21.65 11.04
CA ASP A 259 6.52 22.26 9.98
C ASP A 259 6.39 21.30 8.81
N PHE A 260 5.25 21.36 8.12
CA PHE A 260 4.96 20.54 6.95
C PHE A 260 4.32 21.38 5.85
N VAL A 261 4.78 21.18 4.62
CA VAL A 261 4.27 21.88 3.45
C VAL A 261 3.86 20.87 2.38
N PHE A 262 2.62 20.99 1.88
CA PHE A 262 2.23 20.44 0.61
C PHE A 262 2.51 21.51 -0.47
N PRO A 263 3.50 21.31 -1.38
CA PRO A 263 3.74 22.27 -2.44
C PRO A 263 2.51 22.48 -3.33
N ALA A 264 2.32 23.71 -3.83
CA ALA A 264 1.15 24.07 -4.65
C ALA A 264 1.02 23.25 -5.95
N THR A 265 2.12 22.66 -6.44
CA THR A 265 2.11 21.71 -7.56
C THR A 265 1.22 20.50 -7.27
N GLY A 266 1.10 20.12 -6.02
CA GLY A 266 0.32 18.99 -5.52
C GLY A 266 1.15 18.07 -4.60
N ALA A 267 0.44 17.21 -3.88
CA ALA A 267 0.99 16.21 -2.98
C ALA A 267 1.11 14.85 -3.71
N PRO A 268 2.32 14.34 -3.97
CA PRO A 268 2.48 12.96 -4.39
C PRO A 268 1.75 12.02 -3.44
N ALA A 269 0.95 11.12 -4.00
CA ALA A 269 0.15 10.18 -3.23
C ALA A 269 0.21 8.80 -3.83
N VAL A 270 0.31 7.79 -2.96
CA VAL A 270 0.23 6.37 -3.33
C VAL A 270 -0.76 5.66 -2.42
N PRO A 271 -1.50 4.68 -2.94
CA PRO A 271 -2.38 3.87 -2.12
C PRO A 271 -1.59 2.85 -1.30
N GLU A 272 -2.14 2.48 -0.19
CA GLU A 272 -1.88 1.19 0.46
C GLU A 272 -3.00 0.26 0.09
N THR A 273 -2.65 -0.77 -0.65
CA THR A 273 -3.62 -1.65 -1.30
C THR A 273 -3.66 -2.98 -0.58
N TYR A 274 -4.85 -3.43 -0.26
CA TYR A 274 -5.13 -4.66 0.47
C TYR A 274 -5.82 -5.67 -0.43
N GLY A 275 -5.46 -6.94 -0.29
CA GLY A 275 -6.12 -8.05 -0.98
C GLY A 275 -5.97 -9.37 -0.23
N ILE A 276 -6.98 -10.24 -0.34
CA ILE A 276 -6.95 -11.60 0.22
C ILE A 276 -6.03 -12.46 -0.63
N VAL A 277 -5.03 -13.06 -0.02
CA VAL A 277 -4.07 -13.93 -0.70
C VAL A 277 -4.73 -15.25 -1.07
N ALA A 278 -4.55 -15.70 -2.31
CA ALA A 278 -5.03 -17.01 -2.72
C ALA A 278 -4.32 -18.12 -1.95
N ASP A 279 -5.08 -19.16 -1.60
CA ASP A 279 -4.62 -20.31 -0.82
C ASP A 279 -4.17 -19.97 0.62
N GLY A 280 -4.54 -18.76 1.13
CA GLY A 280 -4.27 -18.38 2.52
C GLY A 280 -4.91 -19.37 3.52
N PRO A 281 -4.27 -19.58 4.68
CA PRO A 281 -4.67 -20.64 5.63
C PRO A 281 -6.02 -20.35 6.32
N HIS A 282 -6.47 -19.09 6.40
CA HIS A 282 -7.68 -18.70 7.13
C HIS A 282 -8.62 -17.86 6.25
N PRO A 283 -9.23 -18.46 5.20
CA PRO A 283 -9.98 -17.71 4.18
C PRO A 283 -11.23 -16.99 4.73
N ASN A 284 -11.92 -17.58 5.72
CA ASN A 284 -13.10 -16.93 6.32
C ASN A 284 -12.70 -15.77 7.25
N ALA A 285 -11.60 -15.90 7.99
CA ALA A 285 -11.05 -14.83 8.81
C ALA A 285 -10.54 -13.67 7.93
N ALA A 286 -9.92 -13.98 6.78
CA ALA A 286 -9.49 -12.97 5.79
C ALA A 286 -10.67 -12.17 5.23
N GLN A 287 -11.77 -12.84 4.84
CA GLN A 287 -12.99 -12.19 4.36
C GLN A 287 -13.61 -11.31 5.44
N LEU A 288 -13.73 -11.83 6.68
CA LEU A 288 -14.26 -11.08 7.81
C LEU A 288 -13.40 -9.86 8.16
N PHE A 289 -12.07 -10.01 8.13
CA PHE A 289 -11.15 -8.89 8.31
C PHE A 289 -11.36 -7.83 7.23
N MET A 290 -11.46 -8.20 5.96
CA MET A 290 -11.67 -7.23 4.87
C MET A 290 -13.00 -6.51 4.99
N ASP A 291 -14.10 -7.20 5.38
CA ASP A 291 -15.39 -6.56 5.58
C ASP A 291 -15.34 -5.56 6.74
N TRP A 292 -14.75 -5.95 7.87
CA TRP A 292 -14.54 -5.04 9.00
C TRP A 292 -13.60 -3.89 8.66
N PHE A 293 -12.47 -4.18 8.02
CA PHE A 293 -11.42 -3.21 7.70
C PHE A 293 -11.90 -2.13 6.72
N LEU A 294 -12.66 -2.52 5.68
CA LEU A 294 -13.19 -1.59 4.67
C LEU A 294 -14.42 -0.80 5.17
N SER A 295 -14.97 -1.11 6.32
CA SER A 295 -16.11 -0.41 6.93
C SER A 295 -15.72 0.94 7.55
N PRO A 296 -16.70 1.82 7.88
CA PRO A 296 -16.40 3.06 8.59
C PRO A 296 -15.66 2.85 9.91
N ILE A 297 -16.00 1.80 10.68
CA ILE A 297 -15.35 1.51 11.97
C ILE A 297 -13.91 1.01 11.79
N GLY A 298 -13.65 0.15 10.82
CA GLY A 298 -12.30 -0.34 10.50
C GLY A 298 -11.42 0.76 9.94
N GLN A 299 -11.97 1.59 9.04
CA GLN A 299 -11.24 2.73 8.47
C GLN A 299 -10.97 3.84 9.51
N LYS A 300 -11.87 4.02 10.48
CA LYS A 300 -11.60 4.89 11.63
C LYS A 300 -10.49 4.32 12.50
N ALA A 301 -10.52 3.01 12.79
CA ALA A 301 -9.45 2.34 13.54
C ALA A 301 -8.08 2.46 12.83
N LEU A 302 -8.04 2.34 11.50
CA LEU A 302 -6.85 2.59 10.69
C LEU A 302 -6.33 4.03 10.88
N SER A 303 -7.22 5.02 10.72
CA SER A 303 -6.85 6.44 10.87
C SER A 303 -6.32 6.76 12.27
N GLU A 304 -6.90 6.17 13.32
CA GLU A 304 -6.45 6.34 14.71
C GLU A 304 -5.12 5.61 14.99
N ALA A 305 -4.91 4.44 14.39
CA ALA A 305 -3.73 3.61 14.62
C ALA A 305 -2.50 4.09 13.86
N LEU A 306 -2.66 4.52 12.62
CA LEU A 306 -1.59 4.77 11.66
C LEU A 306 -1.54 6.23 11.17
N LEU A 307 -2.53 7.06 11.54
CA LEU A 307 -2.67 8.45 11.06
C LEU A 307 -2.71 8.56 9.53
N LEU A 308 -3.25 7.53 8.89
CA LEU A 308 -3.45 7.47 7.45
C LEU A 308 -4.85 7.93 7.06
N HIS A 309 -4.96 8.46 5.84
CA HIS A 309 -6.25 8.89 5.29
C HIS A 309 -7.01 7.71 4.70
N SER A 310 -8.27 7.59 5.09
CA SER A 310 -9.19 6.66 4.46
C SER A 310 -9.52 7.10 3.04
N PRO A 311 -9.63 6.18 2.05
CA PRO A 311 -10.19 6.48 0.73
C PRO A 311 -11.71 6.68 0.74
N ARG A 312 -12.39 6.42 1.86
CA ARG A 312 -13.85 6.61 2.01
C ARG A 312 -14.17 8.08 2.29
N ASP A 313 -15.20 8.61 1.63
CA ASP A 313 -15.64 9.99 1.82
C ASP A 313 -16.42 10.20 3.15
N ASP A 314 -16.91 9.11 3.78
CA ASP A 314 -17.68 9.13 5.02
C ASP A 314 -16.82 8.91 6.29
N VAL A 315 -15.49 8.81 6.15
CA VAL A 315 -14.55 8.70 7.26
C VAL A 315 -13.75 10.00 7.39
N PRO A 316 -13.71 10.62 8.57
CA PRO A 316 -12.97 11.86 8.77
C PRO A 316 -11.45 11.64 8.60
N PRO A 317 -10.69 12.70 8.30
CA PRO A 317 -9.22 12.62 8.27
C PRO A 317 -8.67 12.21 9.65
N PRO A 318 -7.45 11.69 9.71
CA PRO A 318 -6.78 11.41 10.98
C PRO A 318 -6.62 12.70 11.81
N ALA A 319 -6.45 12.55 13.12
CA ALA A 319 -6.30 13.66 14.04
C ALA A 319 -5.20 14.65 13.59
N GLY A 320 -5.56 15.91 13.42
CA GLY A 320 -4.69 16.97 12.91
C GLY A 320 -4.47 16.94 11.38
N GLY A 321 -5.09 16.00 10.69
CA GLY A 321 -4.97 15.85 9.23
C GLY A 321 -5.88 16.80 8.46
N VAL A 322 -5.45 17.19 7.25
CA VAL A 322 -6.24 17.98 6.29
C VAL A 322 -7.18 17.04 5.51
N PRO A 323 -8.45 17.39 5.30
CA PRO A 323 -9.38 16.59 4.51
C PRO A 323 -8.88 16.36 3.07
N LEU A 324 -9.00 15.14 2.53
CA LEU A 324 -8.55 14.81 1.16
C LEU A 324 -9.15 15.71 0.09
N LYS A 325 -10.40 16.14 0.25
CA LYS A 325 -11.11 17.05 -0.68
C LYS A 325 -10.47 18.44 -0.80
N GLU A 326 -9.65 18.84 0.17
CA GLU A 326 -8.93 20.12 0.20
C GLU A 326 -7.51 19.99 -0.40
N MET A 327 -7.13 18.79 -0.84
CA MET A 327 -5.80 18.49 -1.31
C MET A 327 -5.76 18.22 -2.82
N LYS A 328 -4.75 18.76 -3.50
CA LYS A 328 -4.42 18.37 -4.86
C LYS A 328 -3.47 17.18 -4.83
N LEU A 329 -4.02 15.98 -5.00
CA LEU A 329 -3.22 14.75 -5.03
C LEU A 329 -2.59 14.54 -6.41
N LEU A 330 -1.32 14.16 -6.43
CA LEU A 330 -0.60 13.68 -7.60
C LEU A 330 -0.53 12.15 -7.51
N VAL A 331 -1.40 11.49 -8.25
CA VAL A 331 -1.48 10.02 -8.31
C VAL A 331 -1.06 9.56 -9.70
N PRO A 332 -0.27 8.48 -9.85
CA PRO A 332 0.03 7.91 -11.16
C PRO A 332 -1.27 7.59 -11.93
N ALA A 333 -1.38 8.12 -13.15
CA ALA A 333 -2.56 7.90 -14.00
C ALA A 333 -2.57 6.50 -14.64
N ASP A 334 -1.40 5.90 -14.85
CA ASP A 334 -1.20 4.58 -15.43
C ASP A 334 -0.30 3.74 -14.52
N TRP A 335 -0.91 2.83 -13.79
CA TRP A 335 -0.20 1.94 -12.87
C TRP A 335 0.65 0.90 -13.60
N THR A 336 0.32 0.54 -14.85
CA THR A 336 1.14 -0.38 -15.66
C THR A 336 2.43 0.30 -16.11
N ALA A 337 2.34 1.57 -16.53
CA ALA A 337 3.52 2.38 -16.83
C ALA A 337 4.37 2.63 -15.57
N PHE A 338 3.71 2.89 -14.43
CA PHE A 338 4.37 3.03 -13.13
C PHE A 338 5.20 1.79 -12.77
N GLU A 339 4.64 0.59 -12.91
CA GLU A 339 5.36 -0.67 -12.65
C GLU A 339 6.58 -0.83 -13.57
N LYS A 340 6.39 -0.62 -14.86
CA LYS A 340 7.48 -0.76 -15.85
C LYS A 340 8.64 0.20 -15.61
N ASP A 341 8.37 1.36 -15.02
CA ASP A 341 9.39 2.37 -14.73
C ASP A 341 10.24 2.05 -13.49
N ARG A 342 9.81 1.15 -12.61
CA ARG A 342 10.50 0.83 -11.34
C ARG A 342 11.99 0.50 -11.47
N PRO A 343 12.47 -0.34 -12.43
CA PRO A 343 13.90 -0.60 -12.57
C PRO A 343 14.69 0.66 -12.98
N SER A 344 14.09 1.49 -13.84
CA SER A 344 14.67 2.77 -14.26
C SER A 344 14.76 3.74 -13.08
N PHE A 345 13.67 3.87 -12.32
CA PHE A 345 13.64 4.64 -11.08
C PHE A 345 14.72 4.18 -10.11
N ALA A 346 14.76 2.90 -9.75
CA ALA A 346 15.72 2.38 -8.78
C ALA A 346 17.17 2.70 -9.17
N LYS A 347 17.53 2.50 -10.44
CA LYS A 347 18.86 2.81 -10.98
C LYS A 347 19.18 4.31 -10.89
N GLN A 348 18.24 5.19 -11.25
CA GLN A 348 18.44 6.63 -11.21
C GLN A 348 18.49 7.13 -9.77
N TRP A 349 17.57 6.67 -8.91
CA TRP A 349 17.49 7.08 -7.51
C TRP A 349 18.72 6.69 -6.72
N ASN A 350 19.21 5.45 -6.90
CA ASN A 350 20.45 5.00 -6.26
C ASN A 350 21.66 5.86 -6.64
N ARG A 351 21.74 6.36 -7.88
CA ARG A 351 22.79 7.33 -8.28
C ARG A 351 22.62 8.67 -7.56
N ILE A 352 21.38 9.17 -7.44
CA ILE A 352 21.08 10.45 -6.78
C ILE A 352 21.51 10.42 -5.31
N VAL A 353 21.21 9.31 -4.61
CA VAL A 353 21.56 9.16 -3.18
C VAL A 353 22.96 8.59 -2.93
N GLY A 354 23.75 8.36 -3.97
CA GLY A 354 25.10 7.82 -3.86
C GLY A 354 25.18 6.39 -3.31
N ALA A 355 24.10 5.61 -3.41
CA ALA A 355 24.10 4.22 -3.01
C ALA A 355 24.99 3.40 -3.98
N ARG A 356 25.96 2.67 -3.43
CA ARG A 356 26.75 1.70 -4.21
C ARG A 356 25.92 0.43 -4.38
N HIS A 357 25.90 -0.09 -5.59
CA HIS A 357 25.28 -1.37 -5.94
C HIS A 357 26.12 -2.54 -5.47
#